data_0fa08f45e4504bebe6bad04a3c3ad4e8
#
_entry.id   0fa08f45e4504bebe6bad04a3c3ad4e8
#
_cell.length_a   1.000
_cell.length_b   1.000
_cell.length_c   1.000
_cell.angle_alpha   90.00
_cell.angle_beta   90.00
_cell.angle_gamma   90.00
#
_symmetry.space_group_name_H-M   'P 1'
#
loop_
_entity.id
_entity.type
_entity.pdbx_description
1 polymer ?
#
loop_
_entity_poly.entity_id
_entity_poly.type
_entity_poly.pdbx_seq_one_letter_code
_entity_poly.pdbx_strand_id
1 'polypeptide(L)'
;MVVGGGLAGSEATWQLAKRGIGVDLYEMRPVLKTPVHQTSDFAELVCSNSLRGNDLDQAAGILKEEMRRLDSIIVKVADEVRVPAGSALAVDRGVFAQRITEEITKLRGVVVHREEITSIPEAPLAIVATGPLTSDTLARDIARFVGDTHLHFYDAVSPVIEADSIDMTKVFRASRYQKGTDDYLNCPMDEAEYRAFFDALTRAECSEVKDFEKEFFFEGCLPIEVIASRGLETMRFGPMKPVGLLNPATGRRPFAVVQLRQDNLAASHFSLVGFQTHLKWPEQKRIFRMIPGLENAEFIRFGMIHRNTYINSPKTLLATFEAKSRPGLFFAGQMSGVEGYVESA
;
A
#
# COMPACT_ATOMS: atom_id res chain seq x y z
N MET A 1 23.40 7.71 9.80
CA MET A 1 22.36 6.87 10.42
C MET A 1 21.06 6.99 9.63
N VAL A 2 20.40 5.86 9.34
CA VAL A 2 19.06 5.84 8.72
C VAL A 2 18.15 5.04 9.65
N VAL A 3 16.97 5.57 9.97
CA VAL A 3 15.99 4.93 10.85
C VAL A 3 14.75 4.54 10.05
N GLY A 4 14.46 3.25 9.98
CA GLY A 4 13.38 2.64 9.22
C GLY A 4 13.87 1.98 7.92
N GLY A 5 13.63 0.67 7.78
CA GLY A 5 13.95 -0.13 6.59
C GLY A 5 12.78 -0.25 5.61
N GLY A 6 11.87 0.74 5.57
CA GLY A 6 10.81 0.82 4.58
C GLY A 6 11.31 1.23 3.19
N LEU A 7 10.40 1.59 2.28
CA LEU A 7 10.76 2.01 0.91
C LEU A 7 11.78 3.15 0.92
N ALA A 8 11.46 4.26 1.59
CA ALA A 8 12.31 5.45 1.64
C ALA A 8 13.67 5.18 2.33
N GLY A 9 13.68 4.45 3.44
CA GLY A 9 14.93 4.14 4.15
C GLY A 9 15.83 3.18 3.39
N SER A 10 15.25 2.21 2.67
CA SER A 10 16.00 1.32 1.77
C SER A 10 16.59 2.09 0.59
N GLU A 11 15.80 2.98 -0.03
CA GLU A 11 16.29 3.84 -1.11
C GLU A 11 17.40 4.78 -0.63
N ALA A 12 17.21 5.48 0.52
CA ALA A 12 18.23 6.33 1.11
C ALA A 12 19.53 5.56 1.41
N THR A 13 19.41 4.38 2.00
CA THR A 13 20.58 3.51 2.29
C THR A 13 21.31 3.11 1.02
N TRP A 14 20.57 2.69 -0.02
CA TRP A 14 21.12 2.35 -1.32
C TRP A 14 21.89 3.50 -1.95
N GLN A 15 21.28 4.68 -2.00
CA GLN A 15 21.87 5.86 -2.63
C GLN A 15 23.11 6.37 -1.87
N LEU A 16 23.10 6.31 -0.55
CA LEU A 16 24.26 6.69 0.27
C LEU A 16 25.42 5.71 0.10
N ALA A 17 25.16 4.42 0.20
CA ALA A 17 26.19 3.38 0.08
C ALA A 17 26.84 3.39 -1.31
N LYS A 18 26.08 3.61 -2.39
CA LYS A 18 26.61 3.74 -3.75
C LYS A 18 27.55 4.94 -3.91
N ARG A 19 27.41 5.96 -3.08
CA ARG A 19 28.28 7.13 -3.04
C ARG A 19 29.47 6.96 -2.09
N GLY A 20 29.66 5.75 -1.55
CA GLY A 20 30.75 5.43 -0.63
C GLY A 20 30.55 5.94 0.79
N ILE A 21 29.32 6.33 1.16
CA ILE A 21 28.96 6.81 2.50
C ILE A 21 28.55 5.59 3.35
N GLY A 22 29.23 5.39 4.49
CA GLY A 22 28.86 4.34 5.45
C GLY A 22 27.48 4.63 6.09
N VAL A 23 26.67 3.60 6.26
CA VAL A 23 25.30 3.71 6.76
C VAL A 23 25.06 2.71 7.88
N ASP A 24 24.63 3.20 9.04
CA ASP A 24 23.94 2.41 10.05
C ASP A 24 22.44 2.48 9.79
N LEU A 25 21.86 1.34 9.36
CA LEU A 25 20.42 1.21 9.08
C LEU A 25 19.73 0.51 10.26
N TYR A 26 18.78 1.19 10.87
CA TYR A 26 17.99 0.68 11.98
C TYR A 26 16.60 0.28 11.53
N GLU A 27 16.18 -0.96 11.82
CA GLU A 27 14.86 -1.50 11.53
C GLU A 27 14.33 -2.26 12.75
N MET A 28 13.17 -1.88 13.24
CA MET A 28 12.59 -2.47 14.46
C MET A 28 12.18 -3.93 14.32
N ARG A 29 11.87 -4.40 13.10
CA ARG A 29 11.50 -5.81 12.86
C ARG A 29 12.75 -6.70 12.78
N PRO A 30 12.71 -7.90 13.34
CA PRO A 30 11.58 -8.64 13.91
C PRO A 30 11.33 -8.36 15.40
N VAL A 31 12.11 -7.51 16.07
CA VAL A 31 12.02 -7.26 17.52
C VAL A 31 10.64 -6.67 17.90
N LEU A 32 10.23 -5.65 17.14
CA LEU A 32 8.90 -5.06 17.28
C LEU A 32 8.19 -5.10 15.92
N LYS A 33 7.00 -5.71 15.88
CA LYS A 33 6.16 -5.78 14.68
C LYS A 33 4.95 -4.87 14.83
N THR A 34 4.50 -4.28 13.71
CA THR A 34 3.19 -3.65 13.64
C THR A 34 2.12 -4.67 13.28
N PRO A 35 0.83 -4.40 13.52
CA PRO A 35 -0.25 -5.32 13.14
C PRO A 35 -0.34 -5.64 11.65
N VAL A 36 0.17 -4.76 10.78
CA VAL A 36 0.06 -4.88 9.30
C VAL A 36 1.24 -5.60 8.67
N HIS A 37 2.43 -5.53 9.26
CA HIS A 37 3.61 -6.22 8.72
C HIS A 37 3.56 -7.72 8.96
N GLN A 38 3.92 -8.49 7.94
CA GLN A 38 3.93 -9.97 8.00
C GLN A 38 5.35 -10.52 8.16
N THR A 39 6.34 -9.83 7.59
CA THR A 39 7.74 -10.28 7.52
C THR A 39 8.67 -9.34 8.32
N SER A 40 9.95 -9.69 8.35
CA SER A 40 11.03 -8.81 8.82
C SER A 40 11.83 -8.19 7.66
N ASP A 41 11.39 -8.40 6.42
CA ASP A 41 12.08 -7.89 5.24
C ASP A 41 11.91 -6.38 5.07
N PHE A 42 12.89 -5.75 4.43
CA PHE A 42 12.83 -4.34 4.11
C PHE A 42 11.80 -4.06 3.01
N ALA A 43 11.34 -2.82 2.95
CA ALA A 43 10.42 -2.34 1.91
C ALA A 43 9.15 -3.19 1.73
N GLU A 44 8.64 -3.83 2.78
CA GLU A 44 7.40 -4.62 2.72
C GLU A 44 6.21 -3.73 2.35
N LEU A 45 5.50 -4.11 1.27
CA LEU A 45 4.31 -3.41 0.80
C LEU A 45 3.08 -3.85 1.59
N VAL A 46 2.60 -3.01 2.49
CA VAL A 46 1.55 -3.38 3.45
C VAL A 46 0.12 -3.22 2.91
N CYS A 47 -0.15 -2.23 2.07
CA CYS A 47 -1.50 -1.91 1.58
C CYS A 47 -1.83 -2.62 0.27
N SER A 48 -1.01 -2.44 -0.75
CA SER A 48 -1.22 -2.92 -2.13
C SER A 48 0.08 -3.48 -2.69
N ASN A 49 0.01 -4.33 -3.70
CA ASN A 49 1.19 -4.75 -4.46
C ASN A 49 1.42 -3.91 -5.73
N SER A 50 0.64 -2.85 -5.93
CA SER A 50 0.74 -1.99 -7.11
C SER A 50 1.52 -0.72 -6.82
N LEU A 51 2.43 -0.41 -7.72
CA LEU A 51 3.17 0.85 -7.79
C LEU A 51 2.56 1.80 -8.84
N ARG A 52 1.24 1.74 -9.03
CA ARG A 52 0.46 2.55 -9.99
C ARG A 52 0.82 2.31 -11.46
N GLY A 53 0.28 3.16 -12.36
CA GLY A 53 0.50 3.07 -13.81
C GLY A 53 1.98 3.20 -14.20
N ASN A 54 2.41 2.47 -15.23
CA ASN A 54 3.81 2.41 -15.66
C ASN A 54 4.05 3.06 -17.04
N ASP A 55 2.98 3.46 -17.70
CA ASP A 55 3.07 4.07 -19.01
C ASP A 55 3.58 5.52 -18.93
N LEU A 56 4.41 5.93 -19.89
CA LEU A 56 5.01 7.26 -19.91
C LEU A 56 4.03 8.40 -20.25
N ASP A 57 2.79 8.08 -20.59
CA ASP A 57 1.70 9.04 -20.74
C ASP A 57 1.04 9.42 -19.39
N GLN A 58 1.52 8.84 -18.29
CA GLN A 58 1.01 9.04 -16.93
C GLN A 58 2.11 9.58 -16.01
N ALA A 59 1.76 10.49 -15.12
CA ALA A 59 2.71 11.08 -14.16
C ALA A 59 3.45 10.01 -13.32
N ALA A 60 2.74 8.98 -12.86
CA ALA A 60 3.36 7.88 -12.11
C ALA A 60 4.35 7.06 -12.94
N GLY A 61 4.13 6.93 -14.25
CA GLY A 61 5.07 6.27 -15.17
C GLY A 61 6.32 7.14 -15.42
N ILE A 62 6.14 8.44 -15.61
CA ILE A 62 7.25 9.39 -15.77
C ILE A 62 8.13 9.38 -14.51
N LEU A 63 7.54 9.50 -13.32
CA LEU A 63 8.28 9.47 -12.06
C LEU A 63 9.12 8.19 -11.92
N LYS A 64 8.55 7.02 -12.26
CA LYS A 64 9.32 5.77 -12.23
C LYS A 64 10.48 5.75 -13.24
N GLU A 65 10.30 6.35 -14.41
CA GLU A 65 11.39 6.46 -15.38
C GLU A 65 12.50 7.40 -14.88
N GLU A 66 12.16 8.49 -14.21
CA GLU A 66 13.15 9.34 -13.55
C GLU A 66 13.90 8.59 -12.46
N MET A 67 13.19 7.80 -11.64
CA MET A 67 13.82 6.94 -10.61
C MET A 67 14.73 5.85 -11.23
N ARG A 68 14.35 5.26 -12.38
CA ARG A 68 15.25 4.33 -13.11
C ARG A 68 16.55 5.00 -13.51
N ARG A 69 16.48 6.23 -14.03
CA ARG A 69 17.66 7.01 -14.41
C ARG A 69 18.53 7.40 -13.21
N LEU A 70 17.93 7.55 -12.04
CA LEU A 70 18.62 7.78 -10.78
C LEU A 70 19.13 6.47 -10.13
N ASP A 71 18.93 5.32 -10.81
CA ASP A 71 19.32 3.99 -10.34
C ASP A 71 18.70 3.63 -8.99
N SER A 72 17.39 3.89 -8.85
CA SER A 72 16.60 3.51 -7.68
C SER A 72 16.53 2.01 -7.51
N ILE A 73 16.83 1.52 -6.30
CA ILE A 73 16.68 0.09 -5.97
C ILE A 73 15.20 -0.32 -5.97
N ILE A 74 14.31 0.57 -5.54
CA ILE A 74 12.87 0.28 -5.45
C ILE A 74 12.30 -0.04 -6.82
N VAL A 75 12.57 0.82 -7.82
CA VAL A 75 12.04 0.59 -9.17
C VAL A 75 12.78 -0.52 -9.90
N LYS A 76 14.09 -0.64 -9.69
CA LYS A 76 14.91 -1.74 -10.25
C LYS A 76 14.36 -3.10 -9.84
N VAL A 77 14.19 -3.33 -8.54
CA VAL A 77 13.65 -4.60 -8.04
C VAL A 77 12.19 -4.80 -8.44
N ALA A 78 11.39 -3.74 -8.47
CA ALA A 78 10.02 -3.82 -8.93
C ALA A 78 9.91 -4.31 -10.38
N ASP A 79 10.80 -3.84 -11.27
CA ASP A 79 10.84 -4.29 -12.65
C ASP A 79 11.24 -5.78 -12.79
N GLU A 80 12.10 -6.30 -11.89
CA GLU A 80 12.54 -7.70 -11.88
C GLU A 80 11.44 -8.68 -11.44
N VAL A 81 10.56 -8.27 -10.50
CA VAL A 81 9.59 -9.15 -9.84
C VAL A 81 8.13 -8.82 -10.17
N ARG A 82 7.92 -8.30 -11.36
CA ARG A 82 6.58 -7.89 -11.86
C ARG A 82 5.62 -9.06 -11.92
N VAL A 83 4.37 -8.77 -11.56
CA VAL A 83 3.22 -9.64 -11.83
C VAL A 83 2.30 -8.99 -12.85
N PRO A 84 1.51 -9.77 -13.61
CA PRO A 84 0.56 -9.24 -14.58
C PRO A 84 -0.46 -8.27 -13.93
N ALA A 85 -0.56 -7.04 -14.45
CA ALA A 85 -1.45 -6.01 -13.92
C ALA A 85 -1.81 -4.93 -14.99
N GLY A 86 -1.97 -5.31 -16.25
CA GLY A 86 -2.27 -4.40 -17.36
C GLY A 86 -1.19 -3.32 -17.52
N SER A 87 -1.58 -2.04 -17.48
CA SER A 87 -0.66 -0.91 -17.59
C SER A 87 -0.04 -0.50 -16.25
N ALA A 88 -0.36 -1.18 -15.15
CA ALA A 88 0.24 -0.91 -13.85
C ALA A 88 1.53 -1.70 -13.64
N LEU A 89 2.45 -1.16 -12.84
CA LEU A 89 3.56 -1.91 -12.27
C LEU A 89 3.08 -2.52 -10.95
N ALA A 90 2.79 -3.82 -10.96
CA ALA A 90 2.51 -4.58 -9.76
C ALA A 90 3.60 -5.64 -9.55
N VAL A 91 3.85 -6.01 -8.29
CA VAL A 91 4.94 -6.89 -7.91
C VAL A 91 4.47 -8.05 -7.04
N ASP A 92 5.23 -9.15 -7.04
CA ASP A 92 5.16 -10.13 -5.96
C ASP A 92 5.72 -9.50 -4.68
N ARG A 93 4.85 -9.26 -3.68
CA ARG A 93 5.24 -8.54 -2.45
C ARG A 93 6.33 -9.23 -1.66
N GLY A 94 6.25 -10.56 -1.58
CA GLY A 94 7.20 -11.35 -0.80
C GLY A 94 8.56 -11.32 -1.45
N VAL A 95 8.63 -11.62 -2.73
CA VAL A 95 9.87 -11.61 -3.50
C VAL A 95 10.47 -10.21 -3.58
N PHE A 96 9.62 -9.17 -3.72
CA PHE A 96 10.08 -7.78 -3.74
C PHE A 96 10.80 -7.39 -2.44
N ALA A 97 10.16 -7.63 -1.29
CA ALA A 97 10.74 -7.30 0.01
C ALA A 97 12.02 -8.11 0.28
N GLN A 98 12.01 -9.41 -0.03
CA GLN A 98 13.17 -10.27 0.10
C GLN A 98 14.34 -9.78 -0.76
N ARG A 99 14.11 -9.47 -2.03
CA ARG A 99 15.16 -8.99 -2.95
C ARG A 99 15.76 -7.67 -2.50
N ILE A 100 14.95 -6.71 -2.03
CA ILE A 100 15.49 -5.45 -1.48
C ILE A 100 16.32 -5.73 -0.23
N THR A 101 15.86 -6.60 0.66
CA THR A 101 16.59 -6.99 1.86
C THR A 101 17.96 -7.59 1.51
N GLU A 102 18.00 -8.51 0.53
CA GLU A 102 19.22 -9.11 0.06
C GLU A 102 20.20 -8.08 -0.54
N GLU A 103 19.72 -7.18 -1.38
CA GLU A 103 20.56 -6.15 -2.02
C GLU A 103 21.14 -5.17 -0.98
N ILE A 104 20.31 -4.68 -0.05
CA ILE A 104 20.76 -3.75 1.00
C ILE A 104 21.78 -4.40 1.94
N THR A 105 21.56 -5.65 2.34
CA THR A 105 22.44 -6.34 3.28
C THR A 105 23.81 -6.72 2.68
N LYS A 106 23.90 -6.80 1.34
CA LYS A 106 25.17 -7.05 0.62
C LYS A 106 26.00 -5.79 0.41
N LEU A 107 25.44 -4.59 0.64
CA LEU A 107 26.17 -3.35 0.37
C LEU A 107 27.38 -3.17 1.30
N ARG A 108 28.50 -2.86 0.71
CA ARG A 108 29.71 -2.52 1.48
C ARG A 108 29.51 -1.22 2.25
N GLY A 109 29.83 -1.24 3.54
CA GLY A 109 29.71 -0.07 4.40
C GLY A 109 28.32 0.14 4.98
N VAL A 110 27.37 -0.77 4.77
CA VAL A 110 26.07 -0.79 5.43
C VAL A 110 26.12 -1.75 6.61
N VAL A 111 25.73 -1.27 7.78
CA VAL A 111 25.53 -2.07 9.00
C VAL A 111 24.04 -2.04 9.35
N VAL A 112 23.42 -3.21 9.44
CA VAL A 112 22.00 -3.34 9.78
C VAL A 112 21.85 -3.65 11.26
N HIS A 113 21.07 -2.79 11.95
CA HIS A 113 20.70 -2.96 13.36
C HIS A 113 19.22 -3.32 13.43
N ARG A 114 18.90 -4.47 14.02
CA ARG A 114 17.52 -4.96 14.20
C ARG A 114 17.05 -4.60 15.61
N GLU A 115 16.72 -3.33 15.78
CA GLU A 115 16.25 -2.76 17.06
C GLU A 115 15.34 -1.56 16.84
N GLU A 116 14.50 -1.27 17.82
CA GLU A 116 13.65 -0.08 17.83
C GLU A 116 14.44 1.16 18.25
N ILE A 117 14.37 2.21 17.47
CA ILE A 117 14.79 3.56 17.86
C ILE A 117 13.58 4.27 18.46
N THR A 118 13.68 4.63 19.73
CA THR A 118 12.58 5.19 20.54
C THR A 118 12.58 6.73 20.63
N SER A 119 13.67 7.38 20.19
CA SER A 119 13.83 8.83 20.17
C SER A 119 14.55 9.29 18.90
N ILE A 120 14.40 10.54 18.55
CA ILE A 120 15.13 11.12 17.41
C ILE A 120 16.64 11.00 17.69
N PRO A 121 17.41 10.38 16.76
CA PRO A 121 18.84 10.15 16.96
C PRO A 121 19.62 11.44 17.19
N GLU A 122 20.55 11.43 18.14
CA GLU A 122 21.50 12.57 18.37
C GLU A 122 22.67 12.58 17.39
N ALA A 123 22.73 11.61 16.46
CA ALA A 123 23.77 11.54 15.44
C ALA A 123 23.88 12.84 14.64
N PRO A 124 25.10 13.28 14.24
CA PRO A 124 25.31 14.49 13.46
C PRO A 124 24.56 14.52 12.12
N LEU A 125 24.41 13.34 11.50
CA LEU A 125 23.61 13.14 10.28
C LEU A 125 22.67 11.97 10.48
N ALA A 126 21.36 12.22 10.42
CA ALA A 126 20.32 11.22 10.58
C ALA A 126 19.18 11.43 9.58
N ILE A 127 18.67 10.32 9.02
CA ILE A 127 17.46 10.29 8.20
C ILE A 127 16.42 9.47 8.94
N VAL A 128 15.29 10.09 9.30
CA VAL A 128 14.13 9.40 9.85
C VAL A 128 13.19 9.05 8.70
N ALA A 129 13.16 7.77 8.34
CA ALA A 129 12.43 7.20 7.21
C ALA A 129 11.50 6.06 7.67
N THR A 130 10.91 6.20 8.85
CA THR A 130 10.11 5.16 9.51
C THR A 130 8.72 4.97 8.92
N GLY A 131 8.35 5.83 7.99
CA GLY A 131 7.07 5.75 7.26
C GLY A 131 5.85 5.97 8.16
N PRO A 132 4.67 5.57 7.67
CA PRO A 132 3.41 5.83 8.36
C PRO A 132 3.21 4.98 9.63
N LEU A 133 3.89 3.83 9.70
CA LEU A 133 3.78 2.85 10.79
C LEU A 133 4.90 3.01 11.84
N THR A 134 5.33 4.23 12.07
CA THR A 134 6.30 4.58 13.13
C THR A 134 5.81 4.11 14.49
N SER A 135 6.71 3.56 15.31
CA SER A 135 6.36 3.11 16.66
C SER A 135 5.81 4.26 17.50
N ASP A 136 4.90 3.96 18.41
CA ASP A 136 4.24 4.97 19.25
C ASP A 136 5.24 5.77 20.10
N THR A 137 6.35 5.15 20.48
CA THR A 137 7.39 5.80 21.29
C THR A 137 8.15 6.83 20.48
N LEU A 138 8.62 6.48 19.29
CA LEU A 138 9.31 7.41 18.41
C LEU A 138 8.35 8.48 17.87
N ALA A 139 7.11 8.11 17.53
CA ALA A 139 6.10 9.07 17.07
C ALA A 139 5.82 10.17 18.10
N ARG A 140 5.75 9.83 19.38
CA ARG A 140 5.62 10.82 20.47
C ARG A 140 6.82 11.75 20.59
N ASP A 141 8.03 11.22 20.37
CA ASP A 141 9.24 12.04 20.41
C ASP A 141 9.33 12.97 19.22
N ILE A 142 9.00 12.48 18.02
CA ILE A 142 8.87 13.31 16.80
C ILE A 142 7.86 14.43 17.00
N ALA A 143 6.71 14.15 17.61
CA ALA A 143 5.71 15.20 17.90
C ALA A 143 6.23 16.29 18.82
N ARG A 144 6.95 15.93 19.88
CA ARG A 144 7.58 16.93 20.76
C ARG A 144 8.59 17.79 20.00
N PHE A 145 9.37 17.15 19.13
CA PHE A 145 10.37 17.83 18.32
C PHE A 145 9.76 18.84 17.34
N VAL A 146 8.68 18.46 16.65
CA VAL A 146 8.02 19.34 15.67
C VAL A 146 7.10 20.38 16.30
N GLY A 147 6.80 20.24 17.62
CA GLY A 147 5.97 21.21 18.34
C GLY A 147 4.50 21.24 17.92
N ASP A 148 4.06 20.28 17.14
CA ASP A 148 2.68 20.17 16.64
C ASP A 148 2.02 18.90 17.20
N THR A 149 0.69 18.97 17.42
CA THR A 149 -0.10 17.77 17.62
C THR A 149 0.02 16.88 16.38
N HIS A 150 0.15 15.59 16.58
CA HIS A 150 0.28 14.61 15.50
C HIS A 150 -0.73 14.83 14.41
N LEU A 151 -0.24 14.97 13.19
CA LEU A 151 -1.06 14.78 12.03
C LEU A 151 -1.13 13.27 11.79
N HIS A 152 -2.32 12.72 11.76
CA HIS A 152 -2.56 11.32 11.43
C HIS A 152 -3.80 11.18 10.58
N PHE A 153 -3.84 10.14 9.79
CA PHE A 153 -5.00 9.70 9.05
C PHE A 153 -5.10 8.18 9.13
N TYR A 154 -6.27 7.67 8.84
CA TYR A 154 -6.50 6.24 8.77
C TYR A 154 -6.41 5.76 7.34
N ASP A 155 -5.72 4.65 7.15
CA ASP A 155 -5.63 3.90 5.90
C ASP A 155 -6.13 2.48 6.13
N ALA A 156 -6.61 1.84 5.08
CA ALA A 156 -7.12 0.50 5.14
C ALA A 156 -6.45 -0.40 4.09
N VAL A 157 -6.33 -1.67 4.42
CA VAL A 157 -5.74 -2.69 3.56
C VAL A 157 -6.85 -3.48 2.88
N SER A 158 -6.64 -3.84 1.61
CA SER A 158 -7.54 -4.74 0.87
C SER A 158 -7.31 -6.20 1.24
N PRO A 159 -8.38 -7.03 1.25
CA PRO A 159 -8.25 -8.48 1.44
C PRO A 159 -7.50 -9.14 0.28
N VAL A 160 -6.88 -10.28 0.61
CA VAL A 160 -6.24 -11.19 -0.35
C VAL A 160 -6.86 -12.57 -0.20
N ILE A 161 -7.19 -13.22 -1.31
CA ILE A 161 -7.85 -14.52 -1.38
C ILE A 161 -7.02 -15.53 -2.15
N GLU A 162 -7.24 -16.81 -1.90
CA GLU A 162 -6.64 -17.91 -2.63
C GLU A 162 -7.27 -18.08 -4.02
N ALA A 163 -6.44 -18.32 -5.03
CA ALA A 163 -6.88 -18.51 -6.41
C ALA A 163 -7.82 -19.71 -6.59
N ASP A 164 -7.49 -20.83 -5.93
CA ASP A 164 -8.25 -22.10 -6.03
C ASP A 164 -9.65 -21.99 -5.41
N SER A 165 -9.90 -20.96 -4.61
CA SER A 165 -11.21 -20.68 -4.02
C SER A 165 -12.13 -19.83 -4.91
N ILE A 166 -11.64 -19.37 -6.07
CA ILE A 166 -12.39 -18.56 -7.04
C ILE A 166 -13.14 -19.46 -8.02
N ASP A 167 -14.45 -19.29 -8.14
CA ASP A 167 -15.24 -19.95 -9.18
C ASP A 167 -14.97 -19.33 -10.55
N MET A 168 -14.04 -19.90 -11.29
CA MET A 168 -13.61 -19.42 -12.60
C MET A 168 -14.71 -19.48 -13.67
N THR A 169 -15.83 -20.16 -13.43
CA THR A 169 -16.97 -20.20 -14.36
C THR A 169 -17.81 -18.93 -14.33
N LYS A 170 -17.71 -18.16 -13.26
CA LYS A 170 -18.48 -16.91 -13.03
C LYS A 170 -17.67 -15.65 -13.32
N VAL A 171 -16.35 -15.75 -13.41
CA VAL A 171 -15.45 -14.64 -13.62
C VAL A 171 -14.86 -14.67 -15.03
N PHE A 172 -14.34 -13.54 -15.49
CA PHE A 172 -13.66 -13.47 -16.79
C PHE A 172 -12.38 -12.64 -16.72
N ARG A 173 -11.41 -12.95 -17.58
CA ARG A 173 -10.18 -12.19 -17.71
C ARG A 173 -10.37 -11.03 -18.68
N ALA A 174 -10.03 -9.81 -18.26
CA ALA A 174 -9.97 -8.62 -19.10
C ALA A 174 -9.26 -7.48 -18.37
N SER A 175 -8.65 -6.59 -19.13
CA SER A 175 -8.20 -5.28 -18.65
C SER A 175 -9.11 -4.17 -19.19
N ARG A 176 -9.37 -3.14 -18.39
CA ARG A 176 -10.26 -2.03 -18.78
C ARG A 176 -9.71 -1.32 -20.01
N TYR A 177 -10.63 -1.02 -20.95
CA TYR A 177 -10.31 -0.35 -22.20
C TYR A 177 -9.31 -1.11 -23.08
N GLN A 178 -9.15 -2.43 -22.87
CA GLN A 178 -8.17 -3.27 -23.58
C GLN A 178 -6.72 -2.73 -23.46
N LYS A 179 -6.41 -2.06 -22.34
CA LYS A 179 -5.06 -1.57 -22.06
C LYS A 179 -4.20 -2.69 -21.46
N GLY A 180 -3.13 -3.04 -22.18
CA GLY A 180 -2.24 -4.15 -21.80
C GLY A 180 -2.87 -5.51 -22.10
N THR A 181 -2.47 -6.52 -21.36
CA THR A 181 -2.97 -7.90 -21.43
C THR A 181 -4.18 -8.10 -20.51
N ASP A 182 -4.94 -9.19 -20.69
CA ASP A 182 -6.15 -9.52 -19.91
C ASP A 182 -5.78 -10.07 -18.54
N ASP A 183 -5.12 -9.24 -17.73
CA ASP A 183 -4.45 -9.65 -16.51
C ASP A 183 -5.37 -9.72 -15.27
N TYR A 184 -6.48 -8.98 -15.30
CA TYR A 184 -7.41 -8.95 -14.17
C TYR A 184 -8.48 -10.02 -14.29
N LEU A 185 -8.81 -10.68 -13.17
CA LEU A 185 -10.06 -11.41 -13.05
C LEU A 185 -11.17 -10.43 -12.70
N ASN A 186 -12.29 -10.53 -13.38
CA ASN A 186 -13.44 -9.65 -13.21
C ASN A 186 -14.64 -10.45 -12.73
N CYS A 187 -15.20 -10.09 -11.58
CA CYS A 187 -16.41 -10.65 -11.01
C CYS A 187 -17.59 -9.74 -11.41
N PRO A 188 -18.38 -10.09 -12.43
CA PRO A 188 -19.51 -9.28 -12.87
C PRO A 188 -20.69 -9.41 -11.91
N MET A 189 -21.38 -8.32 -11.66
CA MET A 189 -22.62 -8.29 -10.90
C MET A 189 -23.76 -7.71 -11.77
N ASP A 190 -24.93 -8.30 -11.64
CA ASP A 190 -26.16 -7.67 -12.10
C ASP A 190 -26.67 -6.61 -11.11
N GLU A 191 -27.80 -5.97 -11.41
CA GLU A 191 -28.34 -4.90 -10.55
C GLU A 191 -28.87 -5.45 -9.21
N ALA A 192 -29.48 -6.62 -9.21
CA ALA A 192 -30.03 -7.22 -8.00
C ALA A 192 -28.92 -7.68 -7.05
N GLU A 193 -27.89 -8.33 -7.57
CA GLU A 193 -26.71 -8.72 -6.84
C GLU A 193 -25.97 -7.52 -6.24
N TYR A 194 -25.80 -6.46 -7.03
CA TYR A 194 -25.16 -5.24 -6.57
C TYR A 194 -25.94 -4.56 -5.45
N ARG A 195 -27.28 -4.44 -5.57
CA ARG A 195 -28.12 -3.84 -4.54
C ARG A 195 -28.09 -4.63 -3.24
N ALA A 196 -28.16 -5.97 -3.32
CA ALA A 196 -28.03 -6.84 -2.16
C ALA A 196 -26.66 -6.68 -1.48
N PHE A 197 -25.58 -6.62 -2.27
CA PHE A 197 -24.23 -6.37 -1.77
C PHE A 197 -24.10 -4.99 -1.11
N PHE A 198 -24.62 -3.94 -1.75
CA PHE A 198 -24.63 -2.59 -1.21
C PHE A 198 -25.36 -2.51 0.14
N ASP A 199 -26.55 -3.09 0.23
CA ASP A 199 -27.34 -3.12 1.46
C ASP A 199 -26.65 -3.88 2.59
N ALA A 200 -26.00 -5.00 2.27
CA ALA A 200 -25.24 -5.77 3.24
C ALA A 200 -24.00 -4.99 3.73
N LEU A 201 -23.31 -4.31 2.82
CA LEU A 201 -22.09 -3.56 3.10
C LEU A 201 -22.38 -2.33 3.98
N THR A 202 -23.44 -1.59 3.68
CA THR A 202 -23.80 -0.36 4.42
C THR A 202 -24.35 -0.61 5.82
N ARG A 203 -24.76 -1.85 6.11
CA ARG A 203 -25.28 -2.27 7.43
C ARG A 203 -24.28 -3.12 8.23
N ALA A 204 -23.10 -3.33 7.66
CA ALA A 204 -22.11 -4.20 8.24
C ALA A 204 -21.45 -3.60 9.50
N GLU A 205 -21.00 -4.49 10.40
CA GLU A 205 -20.25 -4.08 11.57
C GLU A 205 -18.80 -3.76 11.21
N CYS A 206 -18.34 -2.58 11.61
CA CYS A 206 -16.97 -2.13 11.47
C CYS A 206 -16.17 -2.37 12.75
N SER A 207 -14.87 -2.47 12.61
CA SER A 207 -13.93 -2.46 13.74
C SER A 207 -13.93 -1.06 14.37
N GLU A 208 -13.91 -1.00 15.70
CA GLU A 208 -13.81 0.28 16.40
C GLU A 208 -12.48 0.96 16.11
N VAL A 209 -12.53 2.20 15.67
CA VAL A 209 -11.37 3.09 15.62
C VAL A 209 -11.17 3.61 17.05
N LYS A 210 -10.03 3.25 17.66
CA LYS A 210 -9.70 3.78 18.98
C LYS A 210 -9.32 5.24 18.81
N ASP A 211 -10.17 6.11 19.28
CA ASP A 211 -10.01 7.49 19.71
C ASP A 211 -11.10 8.43 19.16
N PHE A 212 -11.46 9.39 20.01
CA PHE A 212 -12.53 10.38 19.90
C PHE A 212 -12.37 11.40 18.75
N GLU A 213 -11.47 11.18 17.78
CA GLU A 213 -11.26 12.06 16.66
C GLU A 213 -12.07 11.56 15.46
N LYS A 214 -12.70 12.49 14.75
CA LYS A 214 -13.37 12.21 13.48
C LYS A 214 -12.43 11.42 12.59
N GLU A 215 -12.87 10.25 12.13
CA GLU A 215 -12.12 9.37 11.24
C GLU A 215 -11.69 10.14 9.99
N PHE A 216 -10.44 10.57 9.94
CA PHE A 216 -9.85 11.15 8.74
C PHE A 216 -9.25 10.02 7.92
N PHE A 217 -10.03 9.55 6.96
CA PHE A 217 -9.53 8.64 5.93
C PHE A 217 -8.88 9.42 4.80
N PHE A 218 -7.79 8.87 4.28
CA PHE A 218 -7.19 9.38 3.06
C PHE A 218 -8.08 9.05 1.86
N GLU A 219 -8.46 10.07 1.07
CA GLU A 219 -9.40 9.90 -0.06
C GLU A 219 -8.94 8.87 -1.10
N GLY A 220 -7.63 8.68 -1.28
CA GLY A 220 -7.07 7.69 -2.21
C GLY A 220 -7.17 6.24 -1.74
N CYS A 221 -7.44 6.01 -0.45
CA CYS A 221 -7.50 4.69 0.20
C CYS A 221 -8.75 4.53 1.07
N LEU A 222 -9.86 5.19 0.69
CA LEU A 222 -11.13 5.09 1.39
C LEU A 222 -11.60 3.63 1.52
N PRO A 223 -12.02 3.20 2.72
CA PRO A 223 -12.70 1.93 2.90
C PRO A 223 -13.94 1.82 2.02
N ILE A 224 -14.18 0.62 1.47
CA ILE A 224 -15.28 0.38 0.53
C ILE A 224 -16.65 0.68 1.14
N GLU A 225 -16.85 0.40 2.44
CA GLU A 225 -18.07 0.74 3.18
C GLU A 225 -18.24 2.26 3.37
N VAL A 226 -17.15 3.01 3.49
CA VAL A 226 -17.18 4.49 3.52
C VAL A 226 -17.55 5.04 2.15
N ILE A 227 -17.02 4.45 1.07
CA ILE A 227 -17.45 4.81 -0.31
C ILE A 227 -18.93 4.49 -0.49
N ALA A 228 -19.41 3.33 -0.04
CA ALA A 228 -20.81 2.93 -0.12
C ALA A 228 -21.75 3.88 0.65
N SER A 229 -21.35 4.35 1.83
CA SER A 229 -22.17 5.28 2.64
C SER A 229 -22.41 6.62 1.95
N ARG A 230 -21.62 7.00 0.95
CA ARG A 230 -21.79 8.22 0.14
C ARG A 230 -22.90 8.09 -0.90
N GLY A 231 -23.46 6.89 -1.12
CA GLY A 231 -24.61 6.64 -1.99
C GLY A 231 -24.46 5.42 -2.89
N LEU A 232 -25.61 4.92 -3.35
CA LEU A 232 -25.72 3.68 -4.13
C LEU A 232 -24.82 3.66 -5.38
N GLU A 233 -24.68 4.76 -6.08
CA GLU A 233 -23.92 4.82 -7.33
C GLU A 233 -22.41 5.02 -7.11
N THR A 234 -21.97 5.41 -5.91
CA THR A 234 -20.59 5.85 -5.67
C THR A 234 -19.57 4.77 -6.00
N MET A 235 -19.81 3.53 -5.59
CA MET A 235 -18.89 2.40 -5.90
C MET A 235 -18.84 2.11 -7.42
N ARG A 236 -19.94 2.31 -8.16
CA ARG A 236 -20.01 2.09 -9.61
C ARG A 236 -19.27 3.16 -10.42
N PHE A 237 -19.03 4.33 -9.84
CA PHE A 237 -18.13 5.36 -10.40
C PHE A 237 -16.69 5.27 -9.85
N GLY A 238 -16.47 4.40 -8.88
CA GLY A 238 -15.21 4.14 -8.20
C GLY A 238 -14.68 2.71 -8.44
N PRO A 239 -14.42 1.95 -7.37
CA PRO A 239 -13.75 0.65 -7.45
C PRO A 239 -14.54 -0.42 -8.23
N MET A 240 -15.86 -0.36 -8.23
CA MET A 240 -16.72 -1.33 -8.94
C MET A 240 -17.18 -0.83 -10.33
N LYS A 241 -16.48 0.12 -10.92
CA LYS A 241 -16.82 0.72 -12.21
C LYS A 241 -16.87 -0.35 -13.33
N PRO A 242 -18.00 -0.49 -14.08
CA PRO A 242 -18.10 -1.48 -15.15
C PRO A 242 -17.60 -0.97 -16.50
N VAL A 243 -17.31 0.32 -16.61
CA VAL A 243 -16.95 0.96 -17.89
C VAL A 243 -15.62 0.42 -18.40
N GLY A 244 -15.55 0.14 -19.71
CA GLY A 244 -14.36 -0.41 -20.36
C GLY A 244 -14.27 -1.94 -20.29
N LEU A 245 -15.28 -2.62 -19.73
CA LEU A 245 -15.38 -4.09 -19.63
C LEU A 245 -16.64 -4.60 -20.31
N LEU A 246 -16.51 -5.72 -21.04
CA LEU A 246 -17.61 -6.49 -21.59
C LEU A 246 -17.50 -7.92 -21.05
N ASN A 247 -18.60 -8.45 -20.52
CA ASN A 247 -18.65 -9.85 -20.11
C ASN A 247 -18.74 -10.75 -21.36
N PRO A 248 -17.74 -11.59 -21.64
CA PRO A 248 -17.71 -12.40 -22.85
C PRO A 248 -18.86 -13.43 -22.91
N ALA A 249 -19.37 -13.89 -21.78
CA ALA A 249 -20.50 -14.83 -21.73
C ALA A 249 -21.84 -14.20 -22.17
N THR A 250 -22.02 -12.89 -21.98
CA THR A 250 -23.27 -12.19 -22.30
C THR A 250 -23.14 -11.19 -23.45
N GLY A 251 -21.91 -10.82 -23.82
CA GLY A 251 -21.62 -9.75 -24.78
C GLY A 251 -22.02 -8.35 -24.28
N ARG A 252 -22.37 -8.21 -23.00
CA ARG A 252 -22.91 -6.96 -22.42
C ARG A 252 -22.00 -6.42 -21.32
N ARG A 253 -22.11 -5.12 -21.06
CA ARG A 253 -21.50 -4.49 -19.92
C ARG A 253 -22.24 -4.93 -18.65
N PRO A 254 -21.52 -5.44 -17.62
CA PRO A 254 -22.12 -5.71 -16.31
C PRO A 254 -22.68 -4.45 -15.66
N PHE A 255 -23.55 -4.60 -14.67
CA PHE A 255 -24.04 -3.48 -13.87
C PHE A 255 -22.93 -2.91 -12.96
N ALA A 256 -22.18 -3.80 -12.31
CA ALA A 256 -20.98 -3.49 -11.55
C ALA A 256 -19.92 -4.61 -11.74
N VAL A 257 -18.67 -4.34 -11.41
CA VAL A 257 -17.59 -5.34 -11.51
C VAL A 257 -16.62 -5.18 -10.34
N VAL A 258 -16.32 -6.27 -9.66
CA VAL A 258 -15.18 -6.34 -8.75
C VAL A 258 -13.98 -6.88 -9.51
N GLN A 259 -12.86 -6.17 -9.47
CA GLN A 259 -11.62 -6.64 -10.10
C GLN A 259 -10.70 -7.30 -9.09
N LEU A 260 -10.11 -8.42 -9.46
CA LEU A 260 -9.09 -9.11 -8.70
C LEU A 260 -7.75 -8.98 -9.44
N ARG A 261 -6.71 -8.59 -8.70
CA ARG A 261 -5.36 -8.47 -9.24
C ARG A 261 -4.47 -9.55 -8.64
N GLN A 262 -3.66 -10.16 -9.48
CA GLN A 262 -2.65 -11.12 -9.07
C GLN A 262 -1.69 -10.50 -8.04
N ASP A 263 -1.41 -11.20 -6.95
CA ASP A 263 -0.64 -10.70 -5.82
C ASP A 263 0.75 -11.34 -5.71
N ASN A 264 0.98 -12.47 -6.38
CA ASN A 264 2.29 -13.16 -6.40
C ASN A 264 2.60 -13.78 -7.77
N LEU A 265 3.87 -14.13 -8.00
CA LEU A 265 4.34 -14.71 -9.27
C LEU A 265 3.68 -16.07 -9.59
N ALA A 266 3.37 -16.87 -8.56
CA ALA A 266 2.71 -18.16 -8.72
C ALA A 266 1.24 -18.06 -9.14
N ALA A 267 0.65 -16.86 -9.19
CA ALA A 267 -0.77 -16.60 -9.42
C ALA A 267 -1.71 -17.39 -8.47
N SER A 268 -1.21 -17.73 -7.29
CA SER A 268 -1.98 -18.43 -6.27
C SER A 268 -2.78 -17.52 -5.35
N HIS A 269 -2.50 -16.19 -5.40
CA HIS A 269 -3.15 -15.19 -4.57
C HIS A 269 -3.67 -14.02 -5.41
N PHE A 270 -4.86 -13.54 -5.06
CA PHE A 270 -5.49 -12.38 -5.69
C PHE A 270 -5.98 -11.37 -4.67
N SER A 271 -5.67 -10.09 -4.87
CA SER A 271 -6.17 -8.98 -4.06
C SER A 271 -7.42 -8.37 -4.68
N LEU A 272 -8.41 -8.01 -3.86
CA LEU A 272 -9.60 -7.27 -4.28
C LEU A 272 -9.21 -5.81 -4.52
N VAL A 273 -9.31 -5.35 -5.76
CA VAL A 273 -8.87 -4.00 -6.15
C VAL A 273 -9.85 -2.93 -5.67
N GLY A 274 -9.35 -2.00 -4.85
CA GLY A 274 -10.17 -0.91 -4.30
C GLY A 274 -11.12 -1.33 -3.18
N PHE A 275 -10.88 -2.49 -2.56
CA PHE A 275 -11.65 -3.04 -1.46
C PHE A 275 -10.91 -2.92 -0.12
N GLN A 276 -10.22 -1.82 0.10
CA GLN A 276 -9.76 -1.46 1.43
C GLN A 276 -10.97 -1.45 2.37
N THR A 277 -10.81 -1.96 3.59
CA THR A 277 -11.94 -2.11 4.51
C THR A 277 -11.52 -2.15 5.97
N HIS A 278 -12.37 -1.63 6.85
CA HIS A 278 -12.28 -1.79 8.30
C HIS A 278 -13.44 -2.61 8.87
N LEU A 279 -14.19 -3.33 8.02
CA LEU A 279 -15.18 -4.29 8.47
C LEU A 279 -14.57 -5.31 9.42
N LYS A 280 -15.32 -5.77 10.41
CA LYS A 280 -14.93 -6.94 11.21
C LYS A 280 -14.71 -8.17 10.31
N TRP A 281 -13.74 -9.03 10.62
CA TRP A 281 -13.39 -10.18 9.79
C TRP A 281 -14.57 -11.12 9.45
N PRO A 282 -15.50 -11.43 10.38
CA PRO A 282 -16.69 -12.20 10.03
C PRO A 282 -17.57 -11.51 8.98
N GLU A 283 -17.70 -10.17 9.05
CA GLU A 283 -18.45 -9.39 8.07
C GLU A 283 -17.75 -9.36 6.71
N GLN A 284 -16.43 -9.22 6.67
CA GLN A 284 -15.67 -9.33 5.41
C GLN A 284 -15.95 -10.68 4.74
N LYS A 285 -15.86 -11.79 5.49
CA LYS A 285 -16.13 -13.12 4.97
C LYS A 285 -17.56 -13.25 4.45
N ARG A 286 -18.54 -12.77 5.20
CA ARG A 286 -19.97 -12.84 4.85
C ARG A 286 -20.28 -12.01 3.59
N ILE A 287 -19.80 -10.77 3.56
CA ILE A 287 -20.19 -9.80 2.52
C ILE A 287 -19.41 -10.04 1.23
N PHE A 288 -18.09 -10.25 1.30
CA PHE A 288 -17.31 -10.46 0.08
C PHE A 288 -17.60 -11.79 -0.60
N ARG A 289 -18.15 -12.77 0.11
CA ARG A 289 -18.70 -14.00 -0.47
C ARG A 289 -20.04 -13.80 -1.19
N MET A 290 -20.66 -12.64 -1.13
CA MET A 290 -21.81 -12.30 -1.97
C MET A 290 -21.39 -11.87 -3.40
N ILE A 291 -20.10 -11.66 -3.64
CA ILE A 291 -19.57 -11.31 -4.95
C ILE A 291 -19.56 -12.57 -5.82
N PRO A 292 -20.18 -12.55 -7.03
CA PRO A 292 -20.18 -13.69 -7.95
C PRO A 292 -18.76 -14.19 -8.26
N GLY A 293 -18.55 -15.48 -8.08
CA GLY A 293 -17.24 -16.13 -8.18
C GLY A 293 -16.44 -16.19 -6.88
N LEU A 294 -16.89 -15.51 -5.82
CA LEU A 294 -16.21 -15.50 -4.52
C LEU A 294 -17.03 -16.17 -3.40
N GLU A 295 -18.06 -16.92 -3.72
CA GLU A 295 -18.96 -17.54 -2.73
C GLU A 295 -18.22 -18.48 -1.76
N ASN A 296 -17.16 -19.11 -2.24
CA ASN A 296 -16.30 -20.00 -1.46
C ASN A 296 -14.91 -19.40 -1.16
N ALA A 297 -14.74 -18.08 -1.35
CA ALA A 297 -13.44 -17.46 -1.23
C ALA A 297 -12.77 -17.74 0.13
N GLU A 298 -11.51 -18.16 0.07
CA GLU A 298 -10.65 -18.33 1.24
C GLU A 298 -9.69 -17.15 1.37
N PHE A 299 -9.74 -16.52 2.56
CA PHE A 299 -8.99 -15.29 2.82
C PHE A 299 -7.63 -15.61 3.42
N ILE A 300 -6.57 -15.32 2.67
CA ILE A 300 -5.18 -15.38 3.14
C ILE A 300 -4.91 -14.19 4.07
N ARG A 301 -5.47 -13.02 3.73
CA ARG A 301 -5.38 -11.82 4.51
C ARG A 301 -6.71 -11.09 4.48
N PHE A 302 -7.20 -10.72 5.66
CA PHE A 302 -8.32 -9.81 5.80
C PHE A 302 -7.88 -8.36 5.66
N GLY A 303 -8.79 -7.50 5.23
CA GLY A 303 -8.63 -6.07 5.33
C GLY A 303 -8.56 -5.62 6.78
N MET A 304 -7.80 -4.58 7.04
CA MET A 304 -7.69 -3.96 8.36
C MET A 304 -7.37 -2.48 8.23
N ILE A 305 -7.80 -1.73 9.24
CA ILE A 305 -7.46 -0.32 9.37
C ILE A 305 -6.16 -0.16 10.17
N HIS A 306 -5.38 0.84 9.83
CA HIS A 306 -4.23 1.26 10.60
C HIS A 306 -4.09 2.78 10.60
N ARG A 307 -3.51 3.30 11.68
CA ARG A 307 -3.23 4.72 11.82
C ARG A 307 -1.88 5.04 11.22
N ASN A 308 -1.86 6.02 10.33
CA ASN A 308 -0.65 6.57 9.74
C ASN A 308 -0.27 7.86 10.45
N THR A 309 1.02 8.04 10.72
CA THR A 309 1.59 9.24 11.32
C THR A 309 2.43 10.00 10.31
N TYR A 310 2.30 11.31 10.27
CA TYR A 310 3.10 12.19 9.42
C TYR A 310 3.31 13.54 10.08
N ILE A 311 4.26 14.33 9.55
CA ILE A 311 4.59 15.66 10.05
C ILE A 311 4.12 16.75 9.06
N ASN A 312 3.89 17.97 9.56
CA ASN A 312 3.58 19.11 8.72
C ASN A 312 4.87 19.68 8.11
N SER A 313 5.34 19.05 7.01
CA SER A 313 6.61 19.37 6.37
C SER A 313 6.76 20.83 5.96
N PRO A 314 5.77 21.53 5.37
CA PRO A 314 5.88 22.95 5.07
C PRO A 314 6.24 23.83 6.26
N LYS A 315 5.80 23.47 7.46
CA LYS A 315 6.14 24.20 8.69
C LYS A 315 7.50 23.78 9.25
N THR A 316 7.85 22.52 9.19
CA THR A 316 8.94 21.90 9.96
C THR A 316 10.20 21.64 9.18
N LEU A 317 10.10 21.44 7.84
CA LEU A 317 11.23 21.07 6.99
C LEU A 317 11.61 22.16 6.00
N LEU A 318 12.87 22.17 5.61
CA LEU A 318 13.38 22.86 4.44
C LEU A 318 12.98 22.09 3.15
N ALA A 319 13.18 22.69 1.98
CA ALA A 319 12.94 22.03 0.69
C ALA A 319 13.83 20.78 0.45
N THR A 320 14.89 20.65 1.22
CA THR A 320 15.79 19.48 1.25
C THR A 320 15.30 18.36 2.16
N PHE A 321 14.13 18.50 2.77
CA PHE A 321 13.62 17.63 3.84
C PHE A 321 14.43 17.64 5.13
N GLU A 322 15.38 18.55 5.28
CA GLU A 322 16.10 18.79 6.51
C GLU A 322 15.23 19.56 7.50
N ALA A 323 15.31 19.20 8.79
CA ALA A 323 14.57 19.89 9.84
C ALA A 323 15.08 21.34 10.02
N LYS A 324 14.17 22.33 9.97
CA LYS A 324 14.52 23.75 10.16
C LYS A 324 15.16 24.04 11.52
N SER A 325 14.77 23.30 12.56
CA SER A 325 15.24 23.48 13.93
C SER A 325 16.50 22.71 14.26
N ARG A 326 16.95 21.77 13.39
CA ARG A 326 18.13 20.93 13.64
C ARG A 326 18.83 20.55 12.35
N PRO A 327 19.96 21.22 12.00
CA PRO A 327 20.79 20.82 10.88
C PRO A 327 21.29 19.38 11.00
N GLY A 328 21.35 18.67 9.87
CA GLY A 328 21.78 17.28 9.80
C GLY A 328 20.69 16.24 10.11
N LEU A 329 19.50 16.66 10.53
CA LEU A 329 18.35 15.77 10.71
C LEU A 329 17.40 15.91 9.52
N PHE A 330 17.14 14.80 8.83
CA PHE A 330 16.25 14.72 7.67
C PHE A 330 15.07 13.81 7.96
N PHE A 331 13.92 14.14 7.37
CA PHE A 331 12.74 13.26 7.36
C PHE A 331 12.45 12.85 5.93
N ALA A 332 12.22 11.55 5.70
CA ALA A 332 11.98 11.02 4.36
C ALA A 332 10.77 10.07 4.34
N GLY A 333 10.23 9.85 3.14
CA GLY A 333 9.12 8.97 2.93
C GLY A 333 7.78 9.54 3.38
N GLN A 334 6.81 8.68 3.58
CA GLN A 334 5.44 9.09 3.95
C GLN A 334 5.36 9.84 5.27
N MET A 335 6.33 9.68 6.16
CA MET A 335 6.46 10.46 7.39
C MET A 335 6.54 11.97 7.08
N SER A 336 7.11 12.38 5.96
CA SER A 336 7.17 13.77 5.52
C SER A 336 5.87 14.30 4.89
N GLY A 337 4.78 13.51 4.89
CA GLY A 337 3.50 13.88 4.28
C GLY A 337 3.41 13.65 2.77
N VAL A 338 4.36 12.91 2.20
CA VAL A 338 4.33 12.50 0.78
C VAL A 338 3.59 11.18 0.66
N GLU A 339 2.49 11.18 -0.07
CA GLU A 339 1.64 10.01 -0.26
C GLU A 339 2.04 9.18 -1.49
N GLY A 340 1.93 7.85 -1.35
CA GLY A 340 2.20 6.86 -2.39
C GLY A 340 3.54 6.17 -2.24
N TYR A 341 3.60 4.90 -2.69
CA TYR A 341 4.81 4.07 -2.55
C TYR A 341 6.00 4.61 -3.35
N VAL A 342 5.75 5.03 -4.59
CA VAL A 342 6.79 5.52 -5.50
C VAL A 342 7.17 6.95 -5.14
N GLU A 343 6.17 7.76 -4.85
CA GLU A 343 6.33 9.17 -4.52
C GLU A 343 7.11 9.38 -3.22
N SER A 344 6.99 8.44 -2.28
CA SER A 344 7.65 8.51 -0.96
C SER A 344 8.97 7.73 -0.86
N ALA A 345 9.37 7.04 -1.92
CA ALA A 345 10.58 6.21 -1.96
C ALA A 345 11.87 7.01 -2.16
#